data_8b40747c8f019e889a1b16bd1397e034
#
_entry.id   8b40747c8f019e889a1b16bd1397e034
#
_cell.length_a   1.000
_cell.length_b   1.000
_cell.length_c   1.000
_cell.angle_alpha   90.00
_cell.angle_beta   90.00
_cell.angle_gamma   90.00
#
_symmetry.space_group_name_H-M   'P 1'
#
loop_
_entity.id
_entity.type
_entity.pdbx_description
1 polymer ?
#
loop_
_entity_poly.entity_id
_entity_poly.type
_entity_poly.pdbx_seq_one_letter_code
_entity_poly.pdbx_strand_id
1 'polypeptide(L)'
;ILLEKRNKLLKVLYEQHDIDVQTLELSLAEPLPAKPYPLPSGAPHYLELLKKTHPGTARFYTDMDSALQKNLRRIFEHRSREFSHQGINNAAALIIETATGKILAYCGNTGLDGRNARTSAVDIVQARRSSGSLLKPFLYAAMLDSGHLLPDQLVIDIPTRIGSYKPDNNVPLYRGAVPASEALSRSLNIPAVRMLREYGISRFLDYLKQCGFSTFTRSADEYGLPLILGGGEITLHEAVLAYAQLMNAACTRPAFTGRQALRWIAFPFLPEPHG
;
A
#
# COMPACT_ATOMS: atom_id res chain seq x y z
N ILE A 1 -39.94 -21.79 6.71
CA ILE A 1 -39.01 -22.64 5.90
C ILE A 1 -37.78 -23.08 6.70
N LEU A 2 -36.96 -22.17 7.28
CA LEU A 2 -35.73 -22.55 8.01
C LEU A 2 -36.07 -23.27 9.33
N LEU A 3 -37.02 -22.75 10.09
CA LEU A 3 -37.50 -23.35 11.33
C LEU A 3 -38.07 -24.78 11.09
N GLU A 4 -38.83 -24.94 10.06
CA GLU A 4 -39.41 -26.26 9.69
C GLU A 4 -38.32 -27.26 9.32
N LYS A 5 -37.33 -26.83 8.53
CA LYS A 5 -36.20 -27.69 8.16
C LYS A 5 -35.39 -28.11 9.39
N ARG A 6 -35.10 -27.17 10.32
CA ARG A 6 -34.42 -27.47 11.59
C ARG A 6 -35.24 -28.49 12.40
N ASN A 7 -36.52 -28.22 12.60
CA ASN A 7 -37.37 -29.06 13.40
C ASN A 7 -37.54 -30.46 12.82
N LYS A 8 -37.59 -30.56 11.48
CA LYS A 8 -37.64 -31.88 10.79
C LYS A 8 -36.31 -32.65 11.03
N LEU A 9 -35.16 -32.00 10.91
CA LEU A 9 -33.87 -32.60 11.16
C LEU A 9 -33.75 -33.09 12.61
N LEU A 10 -34.13 -32.26 13.60
CA LEU A 10 -34.10 -32.64 15.02
C LEU A 10 -34.95 -33.88 15.30
N LYS A 11 -36.12 -34.00 14.69
CA LYS A 11 -36.98 -35.19 14.81
C LYS A 11 -36.32 -36.45 14.21
N VAL A 12 -35.68 -36.32 13.04
CA VAL A 12 -34.96 -37.44 12.41
C VAL A 12 -33.80 -37.90 13.31
N LEU A 13 -33.01 -36.98 13.89
CA LEU A 13 -31.94 -37.30 14.81
C LEU A 13 -32.43 -38.01 16.07
N TYR A 14 -33.59 -37.61 16.61
CA TYR A 14 -34.22 -38.28 17.70
C TYR A 14 -34.71 -39.74 17.33
N GLU A 15 -35.33 -39.88 16.18
CA GLU A 15 -35.79 -41.18 15.64
C GLU A 15 -34.62 -42.16 15.37
N GLN A 16 -33.43 -41.60 15.05
CA GLN A 16 -32.20 -42.37 14.86
C GLN A 16 -31.43 -42.62 16.21
N HIS A 17 -31.96 -42.15 17.33
CA HIS A 17 -31.32 -42.24 18.67
C HIS A 17 -30.00 -41.48 18.79
N ASP A 18 -29.73 -40.53 17.92
CA ASP A 18 -28.55 -39.66 17.98
C ASP A 18 -28.66 -38.59 19.08
N ILE A 19 -29.90 -38.22 19.45
CA ILE A 19 -30.21 -37.29 20.52
C ILE A 19 -31.30 -37.87 21.42
N ASP A 20 -31.31 -37.51 22.69
CA ASP A 20 -32.35 -37.87 23.66
C ASP A 20 -33.56 -36.93 23.62
N VAL A 21 -34.62 -37.29 24.31
CA VAL A 21 -35.89 -36.52 24.31
C VAL A 21 -35.69 -35.15 24.92
N GLN A 22 -34.84 -35.01 25.95
CA GLN A 22 -34.57 -33.72 26.59
C GLN A 22 -33.82 -32.77 25.67
N THR A 23 -32.83 -33.25 24.94
CA THR A 23 -32.09 -32.50 23.92
C THR A 23 -33.02 -32.09 22.80
N LEU A 24 -33.93 -32.95 22.36
CA LEU A 24 -34.91 -32.59 21.32
C LEU A 24 -35.84 -31.46 21.78
N GLU A 25 -36.41 -31.55 22.99
CA GLU A 25 -37.32 -30.54 23.53
C GLU A 25 -36.62 -29.16 23.68
N LEU A 26 -35.44 -29.15 24.28
CA LEU A 26 -34.63 -27.93 24.43
C LEU A 26 -34.26 -27.31 23.08
N SER A 27 -33.85 -28.13 22.12
CA SER A 27 -33.47 -27.65 20.78
C SER A 27 -34.66 -27.15 19.98
N LEU A 28 -35.86 -27.72 20.14
CA LEU A 28 -37.09 -27.23 19.53
C LEU A 28 -37.56 -25.90 20.14
N ALA A 29 -37.35 -25.70 21.44
CA ALA A 29 -37.70 -24.47 22.14
C ALA A 29 -36.73 -23.30 21.83
N GLU A 30 -35.50 -23.60 21.39
CA GLU A 30 -34.51 -22.57 21.08
C GLU A 30 -34.92 -21.75 19.85
N PRO A 31 -34.95 -20.40 19.95
CA PRO A 31 -35.30 -19.55 18.82
C PRO A 31 -34.20 -19.59 17.74
N LEU A 32 -34.60 -19.48 16.48
CA LEU A 32 -33.62 -19.28 15.40
C LEU A 32 -32.94 -17.92 15.56
N PRO A 33 -31.63 -17.82 15.25
CA PRO A 33 -30.95 -16.53 15.22
C PRO A 33 -31.67 -15.53 14.32
N ALA A 34 -31.93 -14.34 14.81
CA ALA A 34 -32.64 -13.30 14.07
C ALA A 34 -31.88 -12.84 12.82
N LYS A 35 -30.56 -12.97 12.83
CA LYS A 35 -29.66 -12.66 11.71
C LYS A 35 -28.54 -13.70 11.66
N PRO A 36 -28.01 -14.01 10.47
CA PRO A 36 -26.77 -14.78 10.38
C PRO A 36 -25.66 -14.10 11.18
N TYR A 37 -24.90 -14.88 11.93
CA TYR A 37 -23.69 -14.33 12.55
C TYR A 37 -22.75 -13.86 11.47
N PRO A 38 -22.23 -12.63 11.53
CA PRO A 38 -21.27 -12.17 10.56
C PRO A 38 -20.00 -13.00 10.69
N LEU A 39 -19.52 -13.48 9.56
CA LEU A 39 -18.24 -14.18 9.51
C LEU A 39 -17.13 -13.22 10.03
N PRO A 40 -16.17 -13.72 10.82
CA PRO A 40 -15.03 -12.92 11.22
C PRO A 40 -14.32 -12.33 10.00
N SER A 41 -14.28 -11.01 9.90
CA SER A 41 -13.66 -10.31 8.78
C SER A 41 -12.43 -9.58 9.27
N GLY A 42 -11.26 -10.26 9.23
CA GLY A 42 -9.98 -9.69 9.65
C GLY A 42 -9.42 -8.67 8.65
N ALA A 43 -9.48 -8.99 7.36
CA ALA A 43 -8.93 -8.20 6.28
C ALA A 43 -9.79 -8.34 4.99
N PRO A 44 -10.98 -7.73 4.94
CA PRO A 44 -11.93 -7.96 3.84
C PRO A 44 -11.38 -7.51 2.49
N HIS A 45 -10.73 -6.35 2.40
CA HIS A 45 -10.14 -5.85 1.15
C HIS A 45 -9.02 -6.76 0.63
N TYR A 46 -8.19 -7.30 1.54
CA TYR A 46 -7.14 -8.23 1.13
C TYR A 46 -7.73 -9.55 0.62
N LEU A 47 -8.79 -10.05 1.25
CA LEU A 47 -9.50 -11.22 0.76
C LEU A 47 -10.10 -11.00 -0.63
N GLU A 48 -10.71 -9.84 -0.86
CA GLU A 48 -11.26 -9.51 -2.19
C GLU A 48 -10.15 -9.34 -3.24
N LEU A 49 -9.00 -8.78 -2.87
CA LEU A 49 -7.82 -8.73 -3.74
C LEU A 49 -7.36 -10.14 -4.11
N LEU A 50 -7.22 -11.04 -3.13
CA LEU A 50 -6.81 -12.44 -3.35
C LEU A 50 -7.79 -13.19 -4.25
N LYS A 51 -9.10 -13.06 -4.03
CA LYS A 51 -10.11 -13.66 -4.90
C LYS A 51 -10.03 -13.17 -6.34
N LYS A 52 -9.77 -11.87 -6.53
CA LYS A 52 -9.64 -11.25 -7.85
C LYS A 52 -8.39 -11.75 -8.59
N THR A 53 -7.30 -11.93 -7.88
CA THR A 53 -6.01 -12.34 -8.47
C THR A 53 -5.90 -13.86 -8.64
N HIS A 54 -6.62 -14.63 -7.83
CA HIS A 54 -6.62 -16.10 -7.86
C HIS A 54 -8.06 -16.62 -7.94
N PRO A 55 -8.73 -16.46 -9.09
CA PRO A 55 -10.12 -16.91 -9.27
C PRO A 55 -10.21 -18.43 -9.11
N GLY A 56 -11.27 -18.89 -8.43
CA GLY A 56 -11.51 -20.32 -8.19
C GLY A 56 -10.82 -20.88 -6.94
N THR A 57 -9.96 -20.15 -6.29
CA THR A 57 -9.31 -20.57 -5.03
C THR A 57 -10.29 -20.44 -3.86
N ALA A 58 -10.57 -21.56 -3.16
CA ALA A 58 -11.51 -21.59 -2.03
C ALA A 58 -10.85 -21.22 -0.68
N ARG A 59 -9.54 -21.42 -0.55
CA ARG A 59 -8.79 -21.16 0.67
C ARG A 59 -7.48 -20.42 0.35
N PHE A 60 -7.18 -19.40 1.13
CA PHE A 60 -5.93 -18.64 1.02
C PHE A 60 -5.12 -18.78 2.31
N TYR A 61 -3.88 -19.20 2.16
CA TYR A 61 -2.89 -19.17 3.24
C TYR A 61 -2.02 -17.92 3.04
N THR A 62 -1.88 -17.12 4.08
CA THR A 62 -1.17 -15.84 4.01
C THR A 62 -0.22 -15.70 5.18
N ASP A 63 0.80 -14.86 5.03
CA ASP A 63 1.76 -14.54 6.08
C ASP A 63 1.26 -13.44 7.03
N MET A 64 -0.04 -13.11 7.00
CA MET A 64 -0.62 -12.08 7.86
C MET A 64 -0.45 -12.41 9.34
N ASP A 65 0.10 -11.47 10.10
CA ASP A 65 0.13 -11.52 11.55
C ASP A 65 -1.22 -11.06 12.12
N SER A 66 -1.93 -11.98 12.77
CA SER A 66 -3.26 -11.70 13.31
C SER A 66 -3.26 -10.65 14.42
N ALA A 67 -2.19 -10.57 15.23
CA ALA A 67 -2.05 -9.59 16.29
C ALA A 67 -1.77 -8.20 15.70
N LEU A 68 -0.87 -8.13 14.72
CA LEU A 68 -0.56 -6.90 14.00
C LEU A 68 -1.79 -6.37 13.26
N GLN A 69 -2.52 -7.25 12.56
CA GLN A 69 -3.75 -6.90 11.86
C GLN A 69 -4.83 -6.35 12.82
N LYS A 70 -5.04 -6.98 13.97
CA LYS A 70 -5.98 -6.50 15.00
C LYS A 70 -5.57 -5.13 15.55
N ASN A 71 -4.28 -4.94 15.84
CA ASN A 71 -3.76 -3.66 16.32
C ASN A 71 -3.92 -2.56 15.28
N LEU A 72 -3.60 -2.83 14.01
CA LEU A 72 -3.79 -1.90 12.90
C LEU A 72 -5.26 -1.45 12.82
N ARG A 73 -6.20 -2.40 12.83
CA ARG A 73 -7.64 -2.08 12.81
C ARG A 73 -8.05 -1.21 13.99
N ARG A 74 -7.63 -1.54 15.21
CA ARG A 74 -7.95 -0.75 16.40
C ARG A 74 -7.45 0.69 16.30
N ILE A 75 -6.23 0.89 15.78
CA ILE A 75 -5.67 2.22 15.53
C ILE A 75 -6.53 2.97 14.52
N PHE A 76 -6.92 2.32 13.43
CA PHE A 76 -7.76 2.92 12.40
C PHE A 76 -9.15 3.29 12.91
N GLU A 77 -9.80 2.41 13.66
CA GLU A 77 -11.10 2.68 14.29
C GLU A 77 -11.06 3.89 15.23
N HIS A 78 -9.97 4.02 15.99
CA HIS A 78 -9.78 5.17 16.88
C HIS A 78 -9.53 6.46 16.08
N ARG A 79 -8.56 6.44 15.16
CA ARG A 79 -8.17 7.61 14.38
C ARG A 79 -9.22 8.06 13.37
N SER A 80 -10.01 7.14 12.81
CA SER A 80 -11.06 7.52 11.84
C SER A 80 -12.12 8.43 12.47
N ARG A 81 -12.39 8.30 13.77
CA ARG A 81 -13.29 9.19 14.49
C ARG A 81 -12.72 10.60 14.60
N GLU A 82 -11.44 10.73 14.92
CA GLU A 82 -10.77 12.03 15.00
C GLU A 82 -10.71 12.70 13.63
N PHE A 83 -10.31 11.94 12.59
CA PHE A 83 -10.14 12.46 11.24
C PHE A 83 -11.46 12.80 10.54
N SER A 84 -12.54 12.10 10.87
CA SER A 84 -13.87 12.40 10.30
C SER A 84 -14.35 13.82 10.62
N HIS A 85 -14.00 14.36 11.79
CA HIS A 85 -14.28 15.75 12.16
C HIS A 85 -13.51 16.76 11.31
N GLN A 86 -12.41 16.32 10.66
CA GLN A 86 -11.59 17.12 9.74
C GLN A 86 -11.96 16.86 8.26
N GLY A 87 -13.03 16.11 8.00
CA GLY A 87 -13.45 15.74 6.64
C GLY A 87 -12.65 14.60 6.02
N ILE A 88 -11.74 13.95 6.76
CA ILE A 88 -10.95 12.80 6.27
C ILE A 88 -11.73 11.52 6.58
N ASN A 89 -12.32 10.92 5.56
CA ASN A 89 -13.22 9.77 5.70
C ASN A 89 -12.58 8.45 5.24
N ASN A 90 -11.42 8.49 4.60
CA ASN A 90 -10.76 7.32 4.05
C ASN A 90 -9.28 7.31 4.43
N ALA A 91 -8.80 6.17 4.86
CA ALA A 91 -7.38 5.93 5.11
C ALA A 91 -7.04 4.46 4.85
N ALA A 92 -5.84 4.18 4.38
CA ALA A 92 -5.34 2.83 4.19
C ALA A 92 -3.95 2.66 4.79
N ALA A 93 -3.61 1.41 5.13
CA ALA A 93 -2.26 1.06 5.51
C ALA A 93 -1.92 -0.35 5.02
N LEU A 94 -0.66 -0.51 4.67
CA LEU A 94 -0.04 -1.76 4.29
C LEU A 94 1.24 -1.95 5.09
N ILE A 95 1.39 -3.10 5.74
CA ILE A 95 2.60 -3.47 6.46
C ILE A 95 3.16 -4.73 5.83
N ILE A 96 4.43 -4.67 5.43
CA ILE A 96 5.14 -5.80 4.85
C ILE A 96 6.41 -6.11 5.65
N GLU A 97 6.89 -7.33 5.52
CA GLU A 97 8.23 -7.70 5.93
C GLU A 97 9.23 -7.19 4.89
N THR A 98 10.15 -6.32 5.30
CA THR A 98 11.08 -5.67 4.38
C THR A 98 11.96 -6.66 3.63
N ALA A 99 12.40 -7.74 4.30
CA ALA A 99 13.31 -8.73 3.72
C ALA A 99 12.66 -9.58 2.61
N THR A 100 11.38 -9.90 2.74
CA THR A 100 10.68 -10.85 1.86
C THR A 100 9.58 -10.24 1.01
N GLY A 101 9.11 -9.04 1.35
CA GLY A 101 7.95 -8.40 0.74
C GLY A 101 6.59 -8.99 1.18
N LYS A 102 6.59 -9.95 2.11
CA LYS A 102 5.36 -10.59 2.60
C LYS A 102 4.44 -9.61 3.30
N ILE A 103 3.15 -9.67 3.00
CA ILE A 103 2.14 -8.81 3.61
C ILE A 103 1.81 -9.33 5.01
N LEU A 104 2.14 -8.54 6.02
CA LEU A 104 1.89 -8.85 7.43
C LEU A 104 0.59 -8.24 7.94
N ALA A 105 0.18 -7.06 7.43
CA ALA A 105 -1.11 -6.48 7.74
C ALA A 105 -1.62 -5.61 6.58
N TYR A 106 -2.94 -5.59 6.39
CA TYR A 106 -3.59 -4.92 5.27
C TYR A 106 -4.89 -4.25 5.73
N CYS A 107 -4.96 -2.94 5.63
CA CYS A 107 -6.17 -2.16 5.81
C CYS A 107 -6.44 -1.36 4.54
N GLY A 108 -7.37 -1.83 3.71
CA GLY A 108 -7.67 -1.20 2.40
C GLY A 108 -8.44 0.09 2.53
N ASN A 109 -9.19 0.27 3.61
CA ASN A 109 -9.91 1.51 3.91
C ASN A 109 -10.38 1.54 5.38
N THR A 110 -10.76 2.74 5.87
CA THR A 110 -11.46 2.95 7.14
C THR A 110 -12.97 2.85 6.98
N GLY A 111 -13.71 2.79 8.11
CA GLY A 111 -15.18 2.88 8.09
C GLY A 111 -15.90 1.56 7.88
N LEU A 112 -15.27 0.44 8.24
CA LEU A 112 -15.87 -0.91 8.23
C LEU A 112 -17.00 -1.08 9.27
N ASP A 113 -17.27 -0.06 10.09
CA ASP A 113 -18.31 0.01 11.12
C ASP A 113 -19.71 0.33 10.57
N GLY A 114 -19.89 0.37 9.26
CA GLY A 114 -21.18 0.56 8.59
C GLY A 114 -21.66 2.00 8.45
N ARG A 115 -20.99 2.98 9.05
CA ARG A 115 -21.41 4.39 8.97
C ARG A 115 -21.20 5.02 7.60
N ASN A 116 -20.18 4.53 6.85
CA ASN A 116 -19.86 4.98 5.50
C ASN A 116 -19.67 3.78 4.56
N ALA A 117 -20.60 2.82 4.59
CA ALA A 117 -20.47 1.53 3.88
C ALA A 117 -20.15 1.65 2.38
N ARG A 118 -20.60 2.72 1.71
CA ARG A 118 -20.32 2.91 0.27
C ARG A 118 -18.87 3.33 0.00
N THR A 119 -18.28 4.18 0.84
CA THR A 119 -16.90 4.65 0.65
C THR A 119 -15.88 3.67 1.20
N SER A 120 -16.22 2.94 2.27
CA SER A 120 -15.34 1.94 2.89
C SER A 120 -15.13 0.68 2.04
N ALA A 121 -15.99 0.42 1.05
CA ALA A 121 -15.86 -0.72 0.14
C ALA A 121 -14.68 -0.58 -0.85
N VAL A 122 -14.19 0.64 -1.07
CA VAL A 122 -13.08 0.88 -2.00
C VAL A 122 -11.74 0.54 -1.35
N ASP A 123 -10.99 -0.37 -1.95
CA ASP A 123 -9.61 -0.66 -1.55
C ASP A 123 -8.67 0.42 -2.07
N ILE A 124 -8.29 1.36 -1.20
CA ILE A 124 -7.41 2.47 -1.56
C ILE A 124 -5.92 2.13 -1.47
N VAL A 125 -5.54 0.93 -1.00
CA VAL A 125 -4.17 0.40 -1.15
C VAL A 125 -3.85 0.18 -2.63
N GLN A 126 -4.85 -0.26 -3.41
CA GLN A 126 -4.72 -0.52 -4.85
C GLN A 126 -5.13 0.67 -5.72
N ALA A 127 -5.73 1.70 -5.13
CA ALA A 127 -6.14 2.87 -5.89
C ALA A 127 -4.93 3.75 -6.25
N ARG A 128 -4.91 4.21 -7.50
CA ARG A 128 -3.89 5.15 -7.97
C ARG A 128 -4.08 6.52 -7.33
N ARG A 129 -3.01 7.07 -6.79
CA ARG A 129 -2.96 8.38 -6.15
C ARG A 129 -1.69 9.10 -6.54
N SER A 130 -1.72 10.42 -6.54
CA SER A 130 -0.53 11.24 -6.76
C SER A 130 0.60 10.76 -5.85
N SER A 131 1.78 10.55 -6.45
CA SER A 131 2.98 10.13 -5.72
C SER A 131 3.51 11.23 -4.78
N GLY A 132 3.10 12.47 -4.98
CA GLY A 132 3.68 13.60 -4.24
C GLY A 132 5.19 13.59 -4.35
N SER A 133 5.87 13.71 -3.22
CA SER A 133 7.34 13.67 -3.12
C SER A 133 7.94 12.28 -2.95
N LEU A 134 7.14 11.20 -2.97
CA LEU A 134 7.62 9.84 -2.73
C LEU A 134 8.64 9.36 -3.77
N LEU A 135 8.71 9.97 -4.95
CA LEU A 135 9.66 9.61 -5.99
C LEU A 135 11.05 10.24 -5.81
N LYS A 136 11.21 11.26 -4.96
CA LYS A 136 12.48 11.97 -4.77
C LYS A 136 13.62 11.07 -4.28
N PRO A 137 13.44 10.15 -3.31
CA PRO A 137 14.49 9.21 -2.92
C PRO A 137 14.95 8.30 -4.05
N PHE A 138 14.06 7.90 -4.95
CA PHE A 138 14.40 7.08 -6.12
C PHE A 138 15.23 7.86 -7.13
N LEU A 139 14.90 9.13 -7.38
CA LEU A 139 15.71 9.99 -8.25
C LEU A 139 17.11 10.20 -7.66
N TYR A 140 17.17 10.47 -6.36
CA TYR A 140 18.43 10.64 -5.65
C TYR A 140 19.31 9.38 -5.76
N ALA A 141 18.74 8.20 -5.49
CA ALA A 141 19.43 6.92 -5.61
C ALA A 141 19.91 6.66 -7.06
N ALA A 142 19.06 6.92 -8.05
CA ALA A 142 19.41 6.74 -9.48
C ALA A 142 20.56 7.64 -9.91
N MET A 143 20.60 8.87 -9.43
CA MET A 143 21.67 9.82 -9.74
C MET A 143 22.99 9.46 -9.03
N LEU A 144 22.92 9.00 -7.79
CA LEU A 144 24.11 8.47 -7.08
C LEU A 144 24.68 7.25 -7.77
N ASP A 145 23.83 6.28 -8.12
CA ASP A 145 24.24 5.02 -8.75
C ASP A 145 24.89 5.26 -10.13
N SER A 146 24.41 6.25 -10.86
CA SER A 146 24.93 6.63 -12.18
C SER A 146 26.10 7.62 -12.13
N GLY A 147 26.52 8.06 -10.95
CA GLY A 147 27.60 9.02 -10.78
C GLY A 147 27.29 10.47 -11.19
N HIS A 148 25.99 10.78 -11.42
CA HIS A 148 25.55 12.16 -11.72
C HIS A 148 25.47 13.03 -10.47
N LEU A 149 25.49 12.43 -9.29
CA LEU A 149 25.39 13.13 -8.02
C LEU A 149 26.32 12.49 -6.99
N LEU A 150 26.92 13.31 -6.13
CA LEU A 150 27.61 12.87 -4.92
C LEU A 150 26.79 13.25 -3.68
N PRO A 151 26.90 12.51 -2.56
CA PRO A 151 26.05 12.75 -1.38
C PRO A 151 26.10 14.17 -0.85
N ASP A 152 27.30 14.78 -0.80
CA ASP A 152 27.53 16.10 -0.29
C ASP A 152 27.66 17.19 -1.38
N GLN A 153 27.40 16.82 -2.64
CA GLN A 153 27.38 17.77 -3.73
C GLN A 153 26.33 18.85 -3.50
N LEU A 154 26.73 20.10 -3.73
CA LEU A 154 25.81 21.23 -3.64
C LEU A 154 24.84 21.22 -4.81
N VAL A 155 23.54 21.30 -4.51
CA VAL A 155 22.46 21.47 -5.48
C VAL A 155 21.81 22.84 -5.30
N ILE A 156 21.28 23.35 -6.39
CA ILE A 156 20.78 24.72 -6.47
C ILE A 156 19.33 24.81 -6.00
N ASP A 157 19.07 25.68 -5.02
CA ASP A 157 17.73 26.01 -4.50
C ASP A 157 17.49 27.53 -4.60
N ILE A 158 17.23 28.00 -5.81
CA ILE A 158 16.90 29.39 -6.12
C ILE A 158 15.61 29.46 -6.94
N PRO A 159 14.92 30.61 -6.99
CA PRO A 159 13.78 30.78 -7.88
C PRO A 159 14.13 30.32 -9.28
N THR A 160 13.37 29.36 -9.80
CA THR A 160 13.68 28.69 -11.07
C THR A 160 12.47 28.73 -11.99
N ARG A 161 12.71 29.05 -13.28
CA ARG A 161 11.72 28.93 -14.35
C ARG A 161 12.29 28.09 -15.47
N ILE A 162 11.52 27.12 -15.94
CA ILE A 162 11.91 26.20 -17.02
C ILE A 162 10.80 26.26 -18.08
N GLY A 163 11.00 27.06 -19.13
CA GLY A 163 9.95 27.38 -20.09
C GLY A 163 8.78 28.10 -19.41
N SER A 164 7.58 27.54 -19.51
CA SER A 164 6.37 28.00 -18.82
C SER A 164 6.25 27.46 -17.39
N TYR A 165 6.99 26.43 -17.02
CA TYR A 165 6.91 25.78 -15.73
C TYR A 165 7.73 26.53 -14.66
N LYS A 166 7.08 26.88 -13.55
CA LYS A 166 7.70 27.57 -12.41
C LYS A 166 7.44 26.75 -11.13
N PRO A 167 8.35 25.84 -10.75
CA PRO A 167 8.24 25.13 -9.48
C PRO A 167 8.51 26.09 -8.32
N ASP A 168 7.78 25.88 -7.22
CA ASP A 168 8.03 26.57 -5.94
C ASP A 168 8.25 25.55 -4.81
N ASN A 169 9.00 25.93 -3.79
CA ASN A 169 9.11 25.16 -2.56
C ASN A 169 7.81 25.28 -1.75
N ASN A 170 7.49 24.28 -0.91
CA ASN A 170 6.30 24.30 -0.06
C ASN A 170 6.29 25.50 0.90
N VAL A 171 7.46 25.92 1.35
CA VAL A 171 7.69 27.19 2.05
C VAL A 171 8.44 28.08 1.07
N PRO A 172 7.99 29.32 0.82
CA PRO A 172 8.64 30.23 -0.15
C PRO A 172 9.97 30.77 0.38
N LEU A 173 10.87 29.86 0.74
CA LEU A 173 12.21 30.15 1.20
C LEU A 173 13.21 29.43 0.27
N TYR A 174 14.16 30.18 -0.24
CA TYR A 174 15.23 29.69 -1.10
C TYR A 174 16.56 29.76 -0.34
N ARG A 175 17.33 28.68 -0.41
CA ARG A 175 18.56 28.52 0.39
C ARG A 175 19.85 28.76 -0.40
N GLY A 176 19.73 29.06 -1.70
CA GLY A 176 20.87 29.27 -2.61
C GLY A 176 21.47 27.95 -3.06
N ALA A 177 22.47 27.44 -2.35
CA ALA A 177 23.07 26.14 -2.59
C ALA A 177 23.03 25.32 -1.29
N VAL A 178 22.59 24.08 -1.38
CA VAL A 178 22.45 23.14 -0.25
C VAL A 178 23.04 21.78 -0.62
N PRO A 179 23.57 21.00 0.35
CA PRO A 179 23.94 19.62 0.10
C PRO A 179 22.76 18.79 -0.46
N ALA A 180 23.02 17.90 -1.39
CA ALA A 180 21.97 17.07 -2.01
C ALA A 180 21.22 16.21 -0.99
N SER A 181 21.92 15.73 0.04
CA SER A 181 21.33 15.01 1.19
C SER A 181 20.37 15.89 1.99
N GLU A 182 20.70 17.17 2.20
CA GLU A 182 19.81 18.13 2.87
C GLU A 182 18.59 18.46 1.99
N ALA A 183 18.80 18.66 0.68
CA ALA A 183 17.70 18.90 -0.26
C ALA A 183 16.69 17.75 -0.24
N LEU A 184 17.16 16.51 -0.16
CA LEU A 184 16.32 15.33 -0.05
C LEU A 184 15.58 15.26 1.31
N SER A 185 16.30 15.41 2.43
CA SER A 185 15.72 15.28 3.77
C SER A 185 14.65 16.34 4.06
N ARG A 186 14.81 17.53 3.48
CA ARG A 186 13.82 18.63 3.53
C ARG A 186 12.78 18.56 2.42
N SER A 187 12.90 17.58 1.53
CA SER A 187 11.99 17.42 0.38
C SER A 187 11.86 18.70 -0.47
N LEU A 188 12.96 19.42 -0.70
CA LEU A 188 12.94 20.63 -1.51
C LEU A 188 12.49 20.33 -2.94
N ASN A 189 11.61 21.18 -3.47
CA ASN A 189 11.01 20.94 -4.79
C ASN A 189 11.94 21.39 -5.91
N ILE A 190 12.54 22.56 -5.78
CA ILE A 190 13.37 23.15 -6.86
C ILE A 190 14.60 22.28 -7.14
N PRO A 191 15.41 21.86 -6.13
CA PRO A 191 16.50 20.93 -6.38
C PRO A 191 16.03 19.63 -7.06
N ALA A 192 14.90 19.05 -6.61
CA ALA A 192 14.39 17.81 -7.19
C ALA A 192 14.00 17.96 -8.67
N VAL A 193 13.34 19.07 -9.03
CA VAL A 193 12.99 19.36 -10.44
C VAL A 193 14.24 19.56 -11.30
N ARG A 194 15.24 20.28 -10.79
CA ARG A 194 16.52 20.50 -11.50
C ARG A 194 17.28 19.20 -11.70
N MET A 195 17.35 18.36 -10.66
CA MET A 195 17.95 17.02 -10.73
C MET A 195 17.22 16.13 -11.74
N LEU A 196 15.87 16.11 -11.75
CA LEU A 196 15.11 15.34 -12.77
C LEU A 196 15.38 15.83 -14.17
N ARG A 197 15.46 17.15 -14.39
CA ARG A 197 15.80 17.74 -15.69
C ARG A 197 17.18 17.29 -16.18
N GLU A 198 18.16 17.26 -15.28
CA GLU A 198 19.53 16.83 -15.57
C GLU A 198 19.63 15.33 -15.85
N TYR A 199 18.99 14.51 -15.01
CA TYR A 199 18.97 13.06 -15.16
C TYR A 199 18.21 12.58 -16.40
N GLY A 200 17.16 13.30 -16.77
CA GLY A 200 16.26 12.99 -17.89
C GLY A 200 15.02 12.19 -17.46
N ILE A 201 13.85 12.69 -17.87
CA ILE A 201 12.55 12.13 -17.47
C ILE A 201 12.39 10.69 -17.98
N SER A 202 12.72 10.44 -19.25
CA SER A 202 12.62 9.10 -19.86
C SER A 202 13.47 8.09 -19.09
N ARG A 203 14.73 8.43 -18.82
CA ARG A 203 15.65 7.59 -18.06
C ARG A 203 15.13 7.32 -16.64
N PHE A 204 14.52 8.33 -16.01
CA PHE A 204 13.93 8.16 -14.68
C PHE A 204 12.70 7.27 -14.70
N LEU A 205 11.83 7.37 -15.71
CA LEU A 205 10.68 6.46 -15.88
C LEU A 205 11.14 5.01 -16.06
N ASP A 206 12.19 4.77 -16.84
CA ASP A 206 12.73 3.43 -17.01
C ASP A 206 13.32 2.88 -15.70
N TYR A 207 13.97 3.73 -14.92
CA TYR A 207 14.44 3.37 -13.57
C TYR A 207 13.27 3.05 -12.62
N LEU A 208 12.21 3.86 -12.62
CA LEU A 208 11.01 3.59 -11.80
C LEU A 208 10.33 2.28 -12.17
N LYS A 209 10.25 1.94 -13.48
CA LYS A 209 9.75 0.63 -13.92
C LYS A 209 10.59 -0.52 -13.38
N GLN A 210 11.92 -0.39 -13.37
CA GLN A 210 12.83 -1.37 -12.77
C GLN A 210 12.61 -1.48 -11.25
N CYS A 211 12.23 -0.38 -10.58
CA CYS A 211 11.86 -0.38 -9.17
C CYS A 211 10.48 -0.98 -8.88
N GLY A 212 9.76 -1.46 -9.89
CA GLY A 212 8.45 -2.11 -9.73
C GLY A 212 7.23 -1.20 -9.87
N PHE A 213 7.41 0.08 -10.25
CA PHE A 213 6.27 0.96 -10.54
C PHE A 213 5.71 0.64 -11.93
N SER A 214 4.56 -0.03 -11.97
CA SER A 214 3.87 -0.40 -13.21
C SER A 214 2.85 0.64 -13.68
N THR A 215 2.52 1.59 -12.82
CA THR A 215 1.47 2.59 -13.07
C THR A 215 1.91 3.71 -14.01
N PHE A 216 3.20 3.88 -14.27
CA PHE A 216 3.72 4.88 -15.20
C PHE A 216 3.61 4.39 -16.66
N THR A 217 2.46 4.64 -17.29
CA THR A 217 2.12 4.15 -18.64
C THR A 217 2.20 5.21 -19.72
N ARG A 218 2.27 6.50 -19.35
CA ARG A 218 2.36 7.63 -20.29
C ARG A 218 3.82 7.89 -20.71
N SER A 219 3.99 8.66 -21.77
CA SER A 219 5.30 9.09 -22.27
C SER A 219 5.98 10.09 -21.32
N ALA A 220 7.29 10.26 -21.48
CA ALA A 220 8.07 11.22 -20.68
C ALA A 220 7.59 12.66 -20.87
N ASP A 221 7.19 13.02 -22.09
CA ASP A 221 6.70 14.36 -22.42
C ASP A 221 5.36 14.67 -21.75
N GLU A 222 4.47 13.66 -21.64
CA GLU A 222 3.18 13.81 -20.96
C GLU A 222 3.32 13.97 -19.44
N TYR A 223 4.30 13.34 -18.81
CA TYR A 223 4.56 13.55 -17.39
C TYR A 223 5.28 14.86 -17.13
N GLY A 224 6.28 15.16 -17.93
CA GLY A 224 7.11 16.34 -17.74
C GLY A 224 7.83 16.39 -16.39
N LEU A 225 8.38 17.54 -16.06
CA LEU A 225 9.07 17.78 -14.78
C LEU A 225 8.15 17.71 -13.53
N PRO A 226 6.83 17.98 -13.62
CA PRO A 226 5.91 17.76 -12.49
C PRO A 226 5.89 16.34 -11.96
N LEU A 227 6.35 15.33 -12.72
CA LEU A 227 6.45 13.93 -12.27
C LEU A 227 7.04 13.80 -10.87
N ILE A 228 8.15 14.52 -10.59
CA ILE A 228 8.87 14.43 -9.30
C ILE A 228 8.13 15.10 -8.14
N LEU A 229 7.10 15.87 -8.42
CA LEU A 229 6.28 16.59 -7.43
C LEU A 229 4.86 16.02 -7.32
N GLY A 230 4.60 14.85 -7.92
CA GLY A 230 3.31 14.19 -7.85
C GLY A 230 2.48 14.27 -9.13
N GLY A 231 3.07 14.66 -10.26
CA GLY A 231 2.44 14.63 -11.60
C GLY A 231 2.21 13.21 -12.13
N GLY A 232 2.60 12.18 -11.39
CA GLY A 232 2.33 10.78 -11.67
C GLY A 232 1.55 10.12 -10.54
N GLU A 233 0.81 9.05 -10.87
CA GLU A 233 0.02 8.29 -9.90
C GLU A 233 0.64 6.92 -9.67
N ILE A 234 0.66 6.51 -8.40
CA ILE A 234 1.14 5.20 -7.93
C ILE A 234 0.12 4.58 -6.98
N THR A 235 0.18 3.28 -6.78
CA THR A 235 -0.56 2.63 -5.68
C THR A 235 0.27 2.63 -4.39
N LEU A 236 -0.40 2.56 -3.24
CA LEU A 236 0.29 2.38 -1.96
C LEU A 236 1.08 1.07 -1.95
N HIS A 237 0.54 0.03 -2.59
CA HIS A 237 1.20 -1.26 -2.71
C HIS A 237 2.55 -1.16 -3.44
N GLU A 238 2.58 -0.55 -4.63
CA GLU A 238 3.83 -0.32 -5.38
C GLU A 238 4.83 0.50 -4.55
N ALA A 239 4.37 1.59 -3.93
CA ALA A 239 5.23 2.43 -3.10
C ALA A 239 5.90 1.64 -1.97
N VAL A 240 5.12 0.87 -1.20
CA VAL A 240 5.64 0.10 -0.05
C VAL A 240 6.65 -0.95 -0.51
N LEU A 241 6.36 -1.69 -1.59
CA LEU A 241 7.30 -2.67 -2.14
C LEU A 241 8.57 -2.03 -2.66
N ALA A 242 8.47 -0.93 -3.41
CA ALA A 242 9.64 -0.24 -3.94
C ALA A 242 10.54 0.33 -2.82
N TYR A 243 9.96 0.87 -1.76
CA TYR A 243 10.72 1.31 -0.58
C TYR A 243 11.38 0.16 0.17
N ALA A 244 10.72 -1.01 0.29
CA ALA A 244 11.34 -2.19 0.89
C ALA A 244 12.55 -2.67 0.07
N GLN A 245 12.45 -2.65 -1.26
CA GLN A 245 13.57 -2.98 -2.14
C GLN A 245 14.71 -1.98 -1.99
N LEU A 246 14.41 -0.68 -1.92
CA LEU A 246 15.40 0.35 -1.71
C LEU A 246 16.16 0.14 -0.39
N MET A 247 15.44 -0.19 0.70
CA MET A 247 16.03 -0.53 2.00
C MET A 247 16.91 -1.77 1.92
N ASN A 248 16.44 -2.83 1.30
CA ASN A 248 17.23 -4.07 1.13
C ASN A 248 18.50 -3.80 0.34
N ALA A 249 18.41 -3.03 -0.74
CA ALA A 249 19.57 -2.66 -1.53
C ALA A 249 20.59 -1.83 -0.73
N ALA A 250 20.11 -0.95 0.15
CA ALA A 250 20.97 -0.14 1.02
C ALA A 250 21.62 -0.95 2.15
N CYS A 251 20.88 -1.92 2.73
CA CYS A 251 21.36 -2.71 3.87
C CYS A 251 22.24 -3.89 3.48
N THR A 252 22.07 -4.46 2.28
CA THR A 252 22.79 -5.66 1.85
C THR A 252 24.12 -5.39 1.13
N ARG A 253 24.43 -4.14 0.84
CA ARG A 253 25.73 -3.80 0.23
C ARG A 253 26.83 -3.84 1.28
N PRO A 254 27.87 -4.71 1.11
CA PRO A 254 29.13 -4.51 1.80
C PRO A 254 29.72 -3.18 1.35
N ALA A 255 30.32 -2.44 2.28
CA ALA A 255 30.97 -1.18 2.01
C ALA A 255 31.84 -1.28 0.76
N PHE A 256 31.45 -0.53 -0.25
CA PHE A 256 32.16 -0.20 -1.46
C PHE A 256 33.22 -1.22 -2.01
N THR A 257 32.81 -2.12 -2.86
CA THR A 257 33.72 -2.76 -3.82
C THR A 257 33.04 -2.77 -5.19
N GLY A 258 33.44 -1.83 -6.05
CA GLY A 258 33.29 -1.84 -7.51
C GLY A 258 31.85 -2.00 -8.06
N ARG A 259 31.59 -1.32 -9.15
CA ARG A 259 30.39 -1.35 -10.01
C ARG A 259 29.59 -2.67 -10.01
N GLN A 260 28.72 -2.85 -9.03
CA GLN A 260 27.60 -3.78 -9.16
C GLN A 260 26.33 -2.95 -9.16
N ALA A 261 25.66 -2.92 -10.31
CA ALA A 261 24.34 -2.34 -10.45
C ALA A 261 23.41 -2.86 -9.36
N LEU A 262 22.55 -1.99 -8.83
CA LEU A 262 21.46 -2.37 -7.96
C LEU A 262 20.67 -3.49 -8.65
N ARG A 263 20.84 -4.74 -8.24
CA ARG A 263 19.93 -5.81 -8.64
C ARG A 263 18.68 -5.66 -7.80
N TRP A 264 17.64 -5.16 -8.43
CA TRP A 264 16.32 -5.15 -7.84
C TRP A 264 15.83 -6.59 -7.69
N ILE A 265 15.52 -6.97 -6.44
CA ILE A 265 14.91 -8.27 -6.16
C ILE A 265 13.43 -8.07 -6.47
N ALA A 266 12.91 -8.74 -7.50
CA ALA A 266 11.49 -8.77 -7.75
C ALA A 266 10.83 -9.58 -6.62
N PHE A 267 10.01 -8.92 -5.81
CA PHE A 267 9.14 -9.63 -4.88
C PHE A 267 7.91 -10.14 -5.63
N PRO A 268 7.45 -11.37 -5.37
CA PRO A 268 6.17 -11.82 -5.89
C PRO A 268 5.07 -10.87 -5.40
N PHE A 269 4.23 -10.44 -6.31
CA PHE A 269 3.18 -9.44 -6.05
C PHE A 269 2.13 -9.92 -5.03
N LEU A 270 1.98 -11.23 -4.88
CA LEU A 270 1.04 -11.89 -3.98
C LEU A 270 1.59 -13.27 -3.61
N PRO A 271 1.24 -13.82 -2.43
CA PRO A 271 1.60 -15.17 -2.08
C PRO A 271 1.04 -16.14 -3.11
N GLU A 272 1.88 -17.06 -3.59
CA GLU A 272 1.41 -18.15 -4.44
C GLU A 272 0.41 -19.01 -3.65
N PRO A 273 -0.70 -19.46 -4.26
CA PRO A 273 -1.59 -20.39 -3.60
C PRO A 273 -0.82 -21.71 -3.37
N HIS A 274 -0.64 -22.07 -2.12
CA HIS A 274 -0.13 -23.40 -1.79
C HIS A 274 -1.19 -24.42 -2.21
N GLY A 275 -0.83 -25.32 -3.13
CA GLY A 275 -1.64 -26.42 -3.63
C GLY A 275 -2.05 -27.42 -2.54
#